data_06db87050fe5eac2ad65416e81632aba
#
_entry.id   06db87050fe5eac2ad65416e81632aba
#
_cell.length_a   1.000
_cell.length_b   1.000
_cell.length_c   1.000
_cell.angle_alpha   90.00
_cell.angle_beta   90.00
_cell.angle_gamma   90.00
#
_symmetry.space_group_name_H-M   'P 1'
#
loop_
_entity.id
_entity.type
_entity.pdbx_description
1 polymer ?
#
loop_
_entity_poly.entity_id
_entity_poly.type
_entity_poly.pdbx_seq_one_letter_code
_entity_poly.pdbx_strand_id
1 'polypeptide(L)'
;MKVVAVFLVCILTTSALGADDSRILAAEAIEKSLRKSQLTWPGSKPFHLVASVMETAVPGSAPRAKIEEYWVSPTKWKRVIESPDFSQVRIVNGDAISEKNTGDYFPAWLNDMVTATFDPVPMLADLRKANSLMLPPRGGANSNTCVDFPMRIDRWVICFEGSQQLLSSVFTKAYFAEFKDYKKFEGKWVSRKIDRQLDRVSKLETQINTLELLPSPDEAMFAIRQPTPLAQQITRVRVSDDMVRKLALDSTEISWPKVGQGILKGGCGIFISADRTGHIREAYSAGCDNAAMEAPLHDTLMKWRLKPPTLGGIPVQIESLMGFSFQTEIDGAQAPPLLNDREARKLAGNIHEPRFPPDTDMPGTEYVARISIDDDGRFLGIENTHNLSAPVLGAIDKAIMQWKFKPYVKDGKPQPFKADLVFHMPFGSP
;
A
#
# COMPACT_ATOMS: atom_id res chain seq x y z
N MET A 1 -28.07 73.07 -12.71
CA MET A 1 -27.10 72.26 -11.97
C MET A 1 -27.59 70.82 -11.96
N LYS A 2 -27.04 69.96 -12.77
CA LYS A 2 -27.35 68.50 -12.76
C LYS A 2 -26.13 67.80 -12.19
N VAL A 3 -26.31 67.14 -11.07
CA VAL A 3 -25.29 66.32 -10.42
C VAL A 3 -25.37 64.93 -11.04
N VAL A 4 -24.27 64.50 -11.70
CA VAL A 4 -24.11 63.13 -12.21
C VAL A 4 -23.37 62.33 -11.12
N ALA A 5 -24.03 61.36 -10.53
CA ALA A 5 -23.40 60.40 -9.62
C ALA A 5 -22.73 59.27 -10.46
N VAL A 6 -21.44 59.18 -10.37
CA VAL A 6 -20.67 58.07 -10.96
C VAL A 6 -20.62 56.91 -9.92
N PHE A 7 -21.33 55.82 -10.21
CA PHE A 7 -21.17 54.58 -9.45
C PHE A 7 -19.92 53.81 -9.93
N LEU A 8 -18.94 53.76 -9.05
CA LEU A 8 -17.73 52.92 -9.23
C LEU A 8 -18.07 51.48 -8.86
N VAL A 9 -18.32 50.63 -9.83
CA VAL A 9 -18.49 49.20 -9.63
C VAL A 9 -17.11 48.56 -9.48
N CYS A 10 -16.68 48.25 -8.24
CA CYS A 10 -15.53 47.39 -7.99
C CYS A 10 -15.93 45.95 -8.32
N ILE A 11 -15.50 45.48 -9.50
CA ILE A 11 -15.57 44.06 -9.86
C ILE A 11 -14.41 43.37 -9.11
N LEU A 12 -14.74 42.72 -8.00
CA LEU A 12 -13.86 41.75 -7.36
C LEU A 12 -13.78 40.52 -8.27
N THR A 13 -12.79 40.46 -9.12
CA THR A 13 -12.39 39.24 -9.81
C THR A 13 -11.74 38.32 -8.77
N THR A 14 -12.54 37.49 -8.12
CA THR A 14 -12.03 36.29 -7.46
C THR A 14 -11.48 35.38 -8.57
N SER A 15 -10.16 35.39 -8.73
CA SER A 15 -9.45 34.42 -9.56
C SER A 15 -9.72 33.05 -8.96
N ALA A 16 -10.70 32.33 -9.50
CA ALA A 16 -10.77 30.89 -9.31
C ALA A 16 -9.49 30.33 -9.98
N LEU A 17 -8.49 30.01 -9.16
CA LEU A 17 -7.37 29.15 -9.58
C LEU A 17 -8.02 27.88 -10.09
N GLY A 18 -8.02 27.71 -11.40
CA GLY A 18 -8.72 26.61 -12.06
C GLY A 18 -8.14 25.27 -11.62
N ALA A 19 -8.97 24.24 -11.64
CA ALA A 19 -8.59 22.87 -11.31
C ALA A 19 -7.34 22.36 -12.08
N ASP A 20 -7.02 22.98 -13.19
CA ASP A 20 -5.84 22.69 -14.01
C ASP A 20 -4.52 23.15 -13.35
N ASP A 21 -4.49 24.29 -12.67
CA ASP A 21 -3.27 24.79 -12.01
C ASP A 21 -2.85 23.92 -10.83
N SER A 22 -3.80 23.34 -10.09
CA SER A 22 -3.49 22.42 -8.98
C SER A 22 -2.92 21.08 -9.45
N ARG A 23 -3.29 20.60 -10.64
CA ARG A 23 -2.77 19.38 -11.26
C ARG A 23 -1.31 19.53 -11.68
N ILE A 24 -0.98 20.65 -12.30
CA ILE A 24 0.39 20.97 -12.72
C ILE A 24 1.29 21.07 -11.48
N LEU A 25 0.87 21.79 -10.44
CA LEU A 25 1.61 21.94 -9.20
C LEU A 25 1.89 20.58 -8.50
N ALA A 26 0.94 19.67 -8.50
CA ALA A 26 1.09 18.35 -7.91
C ALA A 26 2.09 17.49 -8.69
N ALA A 27 1.98 17.42 -10.01
CA ALA A 27 2.91 16.69 -10.87
C ALA A 27 4.33 17.25 -10.77
N GLU A 28 4.49 18.57 -10.73
CA GLU A 28 5.77 19.26 -10.56
C GLU A 28 6.41 18.95 -9.19
N ALA A 29 5.63 18.90 -8.12
CA ALA A 29 6.12 18.56 -6.79
C ALA A 29 6.68 17.12 -6.75
N ILE A 30 5.96 16.16 -7.37
CA ILE A 30 6.42 14.78 -7.51
C ILE A 30 7.71 14.73 -8.33
N GLU A 31 7.71 15.34 -9.50
CA GLU A 31 8.87 15.36 -10.39
C GLU A 31 10.10 15.96 -9.70
N LYS A 32 9.91 17.07 -8.97
CA LYS A 32 10.99 17.72 -8.20
C LYS A 32 11.55 16.79 -7.11
N SER A 33 10.69 16.02 -6.44
CA SER A 33 11.12 15.05 -5.44
C SER A 33 11.86 13.86 -6.09
N LEU A 34 11.29 13.27 -7.14
CA LEU A 34 11.91 12.15 -7.86
C LEU A 34 13.26 12.53 -8.47
N ARG A 35 13.39 13.72 -9.03
CA ARG A 35 14.68 14.25 -9.57
C ARG A 35 15.75 14.29 -8.49
N LYS A 36 15.39 14.55 -7.24
CA LYS A 36 16.31 14.58 -6.09
C LYS A 36 16.61 13.18 -5.53
N SER A 37 15.71 12.21 -5.66
CA SER A 37 15.78 10.96 -4.90
C SER A 37 15.82 9.69 -5.75
N GLN A 38 15.25 9.68 -6.95
CA GLN A 38 15.22 8.50 -7.81
C GLN A 38 16.58 8.28 -8.48
N LEU A 39 17.15 7.09 -8.27
CA LEU A 39 18.46 6.71 -8.84
C LEU A 39 18.44 6.65 -10.36
N THR A 40 17.37 6.12 -10.94
CA THR A 40 17.23 5.90 -12.40
C THR A 40 16.68 7.12 -13.15
N TRP A 41 16.62 8.30 -12.48
CA TRP A 41 16.20 9.53 -13.14
C TRP A 41 17.13 9.89 -14.30
N PRO A 42 16.61 10.36 -15.45
CA PRO A 42 17.43 10.81 -16.57
C PRO A 42 18.51 11.82 -16.14
N GLY A 43 19.75 11.58 -16.57
CA GLY A 43 20.92 12.40 -16.18
C GLY A 43 21.58 12.00 -14.85
N SER A 44 21.11 10.93 -14.18
CA SER A 44 21.87 10.33 -13.07
C SER A 44 23.19 9.75 -13.55
N LYS A 45 24.19 9.71 -12.67
CA LYS A 45 25.48 9.08 -12.95
C LYS A 45 25.33 7.54 -12.98
N PRO A 46 26.12 6.83 -13.79
CA PRO A 46 26.14 5.37 -13.78
C PRO A 46 26.47 4.81 -12.39
N PHE A 47 25.79 3.74 -11.98
CA PHE A 47 25.97 3.12 -10.68
C PHE A 47 25.86 1.60 -10.72
N HIS A 48 26.45 0.96 -9.71
CA HIS A 48 26.23 -0.42 -9.32
C HIS A 48 25.51 -0.43 -7.97
N LEU A 49 24.46 -1.23 -7.86
CA LEU A 49 23.65 -1.37 -6.65
C LEU A 49 23.46 -2.84 -6.31
N VAL A 50 23.60 -3.17 -5.04
CA VAL A 50 23.19 -4.47 -4.47
C VAL A 50 22.23 -4.21 -3.32
N ALA A 51 21.09 -4.86 -3.36
CA ALA A 51 20.08 -4.79 -2.30
C ALA A 51 19.61 -6.20 -1.90
N SER A 52 19.24 -6.33 -0.64
CA SER A 52 18.61 -7.53 -0.09
C SER A 52 17.17 -7.22 0.28
N VAL A 53 16.26 -8.14 0.01
CA VAL A 53 14.87 -8.06 0.47
C VAL A 53 14.69 -9.02 1.64
N MET A 54 14.27 -8.48 2.78
CA MET A 54 14.10 -9.21 4.04
C MET A 54 12.62 -9.28 4.42
N GLU A 55 12.19 -10.35 5.06
CA GLU A 55 10.91 -10.40 5.75
C GLU A 55 11.12 -10.00 7.22
N THR A 56 10.49 -8.89 7.63
CA THR A 56 10.77 -8.31 8.95
C THR A 56 10.03 -8.99 10.11
N ALA A 57 9.02 -9.82 9.81
CA ALA A 57 8.29 -10.57 10.83
C ALA A 57 9.13 -11.68 11.50
N VAL A 58 10.22 -12.11 10.84
CA VAL A 58 11.11 -13.18 11.34
C VAL A 58 12.53 -12.61 11.51
N PRO A 59 12.89 -12.11 12.70
CA PRO A 59 14.23 -11.59 12.95
C PRO A 59 15.32 -12.63 12.68
N GLY A 60 16.37 -12.24 11.95
CA GLY A 60 17.50 -13.12 11.62
C GLY A 60 17.25 -14.12 10.49
N SER A 61 16.14 -14.02 9.79
CA SER A 61 15.90 -14.81 8.57
C SER A 61 16.90 -14.47 7.46
N ALA A 62 17.20 -15.46 6.61
CA ALA A 62 17.96 -15.21 5.38
C ALA A 62 17.19 -14.24 4.46
N PRO A 63 17.89 -13.46 3.61
CA PRO A 63 17.24 -12.64 2.61
C PRO A 63 16.28 -13.46 1.73
N ARG A 64 15.06 -12.95 1.56
CA ARG A 64 14.04 -13.54 0.68
C ARG A 64 14.39 -13.33 -0.80
N ALA A 65 15.12 -12.27 -1.12
CA ALA A 65 15.67 -12.03 -2.44
C ALA A 65 16.90 -11.13 -2.40
N LYS A 66 17.71 -11.23 -3.48
CA LYS A 66 18.80 -10.31 -3.81
C LYS A 66 18.47 -9.62 -5.13
N ILE A 67 18.73 -8.31 -5.18
CA ILE A 67 18.60 -7.49 -6.38
C ILE A 67 19.95 -6.85 -6.65
N GLU A 68 20.47 -7.01 -7.86
CA GLU A 68 21.71 -6.39 -8.30
C GLU A 68 21.47 -5.64 -9.60
N GLU A 69 21.87 -4.38 -9.67
CA GLU A 69 21.65 -3.49 -10.80
C GLU A 69 22.95 -2.82 -11.24
N TYR A 70 23.27 -2.94 -12.50
CA TYR A 70 24.28 -2.15 -13.19
C TYR A 70 23.56 -1.19 -14.13
N TRP A 71 23.49 0.07 -13.75
CA TRP A 71 22.71 1.10 -14.47
C TRP A 71 23.64 2.15 -15.08
N VAL A 72 23.47 2.42 -16.37
CA VAL A 72 24.19 3.45 -17.10
C VAL A 72 23.26 4.57 -17.53
N SER A 73 22.08 4.23 -18.05
CA SER A 73 21.06 5.17 -18.50
C SER A 73 19.68 4.50 -18.49
N PRO A 74 18.58 5.25 -18.69
CA PRO A 74 17.24 4.65 -18.83
C PRO A 74 17.14 3.57 -19.91
N THR A 75 18.01 3.62 -20.92
CA THR A 75 18.04 2.69 -22.06
C THR A 75 19.25 1.75 -22.00
N LYS A 76 20.04 1.76 -20.93
CA LYS A 76 21.21 0.87 -20.81
C LYS A 76 21.44 0.46 -19.37
N TRP A 77 21.04 -0.78 -19.05
CA TRP A 77 21.18 -1.35 -17.71
C TRP A 77 21.11 -2.88 -17.75
N LYS A 78 21.62 -3.50 -16.70
CA LYS A 78 21.52 -4.93 -16.42
C LYS A 78 21.05 -5.13 -14.99
N ARG A 79 20.01 -5.95 -14.83
CA ARG A 79 19.46 -6.35 -13.53
C ARG A 79 19.55 -7.86 -13.36
N VAL A 80 19.99 -8.27 -12.19
CA VAL A 80 19.98 -9.66 -11.73
C VAL A 80 19.11 -9.72 -10.48
N ILE A 81 18.15 -10.63 -10.47
CA ILE A 81 17.28 -10.90 -9.34
C ILE A 81 17.42 -12.38 -8.98
N GLU A 82 17.59 -12.66 -7.70
CA GLU A 82 17.70 -14.02 -7.17
C GLU A 82 16.79 -14.17 -5.97
N SER A 83 15.89 -15.15 -5.99
CA SER A 83 15.09 -15.62 -4.86
C SER A 83 14.95 -17.15 -4.93
N PRO A 84 14.49 -17.83 -3.86
CA PRO A 84 14.32 -19.28 -3.88
C PRO A 84 13.43 -19.79 -5.04
N ASP A 85 12.37 -19.04 -5.36
CA ASP A 85 11.36 -19.48 -6.31
C ASP A 85 11.46 -18.80 -7.67
N PHE A 86 12.35 -17.81 -7.83
CA PHE A 86 12.46 -17.04 -9.06
C PHE A 86 13.84 -16.40 -9.23
N SER A 87 14.41 -16.50 -10.42
CA SER A 87 15.56 -15.69 -10.81
C SER A 87 15.34 -15.05 -12.18
N GLN A 88 15.93 -13.87 -12.35
CA GLN A 88 15.89 -13.14 -13.62
C GLN A 88 17.23 -12.47 -13.88
N VAL A 89 17.72 -12.59 -15.12
CA VAL A 89 18.72 -11.70 -15.68
C VAL A 89 18.07 -10.92 -16.82
N ARG A 90 17.98 -9.60 -16.66
CA ARG A 90 17.42 -8.71 -17.67
C ARG A 90 18.46 -7.67 -18.07
N ILE A 91 18.69 -7.55 -19.37
CA ILE A 91 19.59 -6.56 -19.97
C ILE A 91 18.78 -5.71 -20.93
N VAL A 92 18.92 -4.40 -20.82
CA VAL A 92 18.38 -3.42 -21.75
C VAL A 92 19.55 -2.66 -22.37
N ASN A 93 19.59 -2.58 -23.70
CA ASN A 93 20.59 -1.81 -24.41
C ASN A 93 19.95 -1.18 -25.67
N GLY A 94 19.63 0.12 -25.59
CA GLY A 94 18.77 0.79 -26.56
C GLY A 94 17.37 0.19 -26.57
N ASP A 95 16.89 -0.21 -27.74
CA ASP A 95 15.59 -0.86 -27.93
C ASP A 95 15.64 -2.39 -27.74
N ALA A 96 16.83 -2.95 -27.60
CA ALA A 96 17.02 -4.39 -27.44
C ALA A 96 16.87 -4.78 -25.98
N ILE A 97 16.14 -5.86 -25.72
CA ILE A 97 15.96 -6.48 -24.41
C ILE A 97 16.36 -7.95 -24.47
N SER A 98 17.22 -8.37 -23.55
CA SER A 98 17.49 -9.77 -23.26
C SER A 98 16.95 -10.08 -21.88
N GLU A 99 16.09 -11.10 -21.78
CA GLU A 99 15.49 -11.53 -20.52
C GLU A 99 15.60 -13.04 -20.39
N LYS A 100 16.15 -13.49 -19.27
CA LYS A 100 16.29 -14.91 -18.94
C LYS A 100 15.75 -15.14 -17.54
N ASN A 101 14.71 -15.97 -17.44
CA ASN A 101 13.98 -16.23 -16.20
C ASN A 101 14.06 -17.72 -15.84
N THR A 102 13.94 -18.03 -14.53
CA THR A 102 13.54 -19.35 -14.06
C THR A 102 12.01 -19.39 -13.97
N GLY A 103 11.36 -20.01 -14.95
CA GLY A 103 9.89 -20.04 -15.02
C GLY A 103 9.30 -18.83 -15.75
N ASP A 104 7.97 -18.72 -15.71
CA ASP A 104 7.18 -17.78 -16.49
C ASP A 104 6.30 -16.85 -15.63
N TYR A 105 6.55 -16.82 -14.33
CA TYR A 105 5.86 -15.97 -13.35
C TYR A 105 6.86 -15.14 -12.55
N PHE A 106 6.69 -13.82 -12.58
CA PHE A 106 7.45 -12.91 -11.74
C PHE A 106 6.64 -12.62 -10.47
N PRO A 107 7.09 -13.05 -9.27
CA PRO A 107 6.34 -12.82 -8.04
C PRO A 107 5.97 -11.34 -7.86
N ALA A 108 4.69 -11.07 -7.60
CA ALA A 108 4.18 -9.70 -7.52
C ALA A 108 4.86 -8.92 -6.39
N TRP A 109 5.04 -9.57 -5.22
CA TRP A 109 5.73 -8.95 -4.09
C TRP A 109 7.16 -8.51 -4.44
N LEU A 110 7.90 -9.34 -5.20
CA LEU A 110 9.29 -9.07 -5.56
C LEU A 110 9.37 -7.94 -6.59
N ASN A 111 8.47 -7.97 -7.56
CA ASN A 111 8.40 -6.88 -8.50
C ASN A 111 8.03 -5.53 -7.86
N ASP A 112 7.14 -5.53 -6.87
CA ASP A 112 6.79 -4.32 -6.15
C ASP A 112 8.02 -3.75 -5.44
N MET A 113 8.90 -4.61 -4.86
CA MET A 113 10.16 -4.17 -4.26
C MET A 113 11.13 -3.61 -5.29
N VAL A 114 11.23 -4.24 -6.46
CA VAL A 114 12.03 -3.72 -7.60
C VAL A 114 11.49 -2.36 -8.05
N THR A 115 10.18 -2.24 -8.23
CA THR A 115 9.52 -1.00 -8.64
C THR A 115 9.76 0.11 -7.61
N ALA A 116 9.55 -0.18 -6.32
CA ALA A 116 9.81 0.79 -5.26
C ALA A 116 11.27 1.26 -5.22
N THR A 117 12.20 0.37 -5.56
CA THR A 117 13.64 0.70 -5.53
C THR A 117 14.06 1.58 -6.70
N PHE A 118 13.57 1.32 -7.91
CA PHE A 118 14.09 1.96 -9.12
C PHE A 118 13.12 2.96 -9.76
N ASP A 119 11.81 2.71 -9.67
CA ASP A 119 10.77 3.55 -10.26
C ASP A 119 9.54 3.64 -9.33
N PRO A 120 9.67 4.31 -8.19
CA PRO A 120 8.62 4.32 -7.14
C PRO A 120 7.30 4.98 -7.59
N VAL A 121 7.32 5.77 -8.66
CA VAL A 121 6.14 6.42 -9.24
C VAL A 121 6.12 6.18 -10.76
N PRO A 122 5.80 4.96 -11.18
CA PRO A 122 6.02 4.50 -12.57
C PRO A 122 5.13 5.19 -13.60
N MET A 123 4.15 5.97 -13.25
CA MET A 123 3.21 6.55 -14.21
C MET A 123 3.12 8.06 -14.12
N LEU A 124 4.27 8.73 -13.92
CA LEU A 124 4.31 10.20 -13.81
C LEU A 124 3.64 10.91 -15.01
N ALA A 125 3.79 10.40 -16.22
CA ALA A 125 3.16 10.96 -17.40
C ALA A 125 1.62 10.88 -17.37
N ASP A 126 1.08 9.79 -16.82
CA ASP A 126 -0.37 9.61 -16.66
C ASP A 126 -0.89 10.41 -15.46
N LEU A 127 -0.08 10.59 -14.42
CA LEU A 127 -0.41 11.45 -13.28
C LEU A 127 -0.61 12.91 -13.69
N ARG A 128 0.10 13.40 -14.71
CA ARG A 128 -0.12 14.73 -15.30
C ARG A 128 -1.50 14.87 -15.93
N LYS A 129 -2.11 13.78 -16.40
CA LYS A 129 -3.45 13.75 -17.00
C LYS A 129 -4.54 13.47 -15.98
N ALA A 130 -4.20 12.90 -14.82
CA ALA A 130 -5.15 12.57 -13.79
C ALA A 130 -5.61 13.81 -13.00
N ASN A 131 -6.81 13.75 -12.44
CA ASN A 131 -7.32 14.77 -11.52
C ASN A 131 -6.64 14.62 -10.16
N SER A 132 -5.61 15.42 -9.90
CA SER A 132 -4.80 15.33 -8.68
C SER A 132 -5.14 16.45 -7.70
N LEU A 133 -5.21 16.10 -6.41
CA LEU A 133 -5.42 17.04 -5.33
C LEU A 133 -4.19 17.01 -4.41
N MET A 134 -3.64 18.20 -4.11
CA MET A 134 -2.70 18.34 -3.02
C MET A 134 -3.47 18.26 -1.69
N LEU A 135 -3.16 17.27 -0.89
CA LEU A 135 -3.70 17.21 0.48
C LEU A 135 -2.92 18.20 1.35
N PRO A 136 -3.58 19.00 2.19
CA PRO A 136 -2.89 19.90 3.09
C PRO A 136 -1.96 19.12 4.01
N PRO A 137 -0.80 19.70 4.39
CA PRO A 137 0.11 19.06 5.33
C PRO A 137 -0.61 18.79 6.64
N ARG A 138 -0.48 17.57 7.16
CA ARG A 138 -1.03 17.18 8.46
C ARG A 138 -0.01 17.50 9.56
N GLY A 139 -0.22 18.64 10.28
CA GLY A 139 0.62 19.03 11.43
C GLY A 139 1.76 19.98 11.09
N GLY A 140 2.61 20.38 12.07
CA GLY A 140 3.61 21.46 11.98
C GLY A 140 4.69 21.34 10.89
N ALA A 141 5.74 22.16 10.98
CA ALA A 141 6.74 22.36 9.92
C ALA A 141 7.48 21.12 9.36
N ASN A 142 7.36 19.96 10.02
CA ASN A 142 7.92 18.67 9.58
C ASN A 142 6.85 17.69 9.05
N SER A 143 5.68 18.19 8.68
CA SER A 143 4.56 17.34 8.28
C SER A 143 4.67 16.85 6.84
N ASN A 144 4.14 15.64 6.60
CA ASN A 144 4.05 15.05 5.28
C ASN A 144 3.08 15.84 4.41
N THR A 145 3.51 16.26 3.24
CA THR A 145 2.65 16.76 2.18
C THR A 145 2.30 15.61 1.26
N CYS A 146 1.02 15.33 1.06
CA CYS A 146 0.58 14.22 0.20
C CYS A 146 -0.18 14.73 -1.02
N VAL A 147 -0.01 14.03 -2.12
CA VAL A 147 -0.75 14.23 -3.36
C VAL A 147 -1.63 13.01 -3.60
N ASP A 148 -2.89 13.22 -3.87
CA ASP A 148 -3.89 12.19 -4.10
C ASP A 148 -4.30 12.13 -5.57
N PHE A 149 -4.15 10.96 -6.19
CA PHE A 149 -4.50 10.72 -7.59
C PHE A 149 -5.56 9.64 -7.70
N PRO A 150 -6.81 9.99 -8.00
CA PRO A 150 -7.81 9.02 -8.40
C PRO A 150 -7.49 8.51 -9.81
N MET A 151 -6.97 7.30 -9.90
CA MET A 151 -6.77 6.60 -11.18
C MET A 151 -7.98 5.72 -11.49
N ARG A 152 -8.19 5.38 -12.77
CA ARG A 152 -9.34 4.60 -13.22
C ARG A 152 -9.51 3.25 -12.51
N ILE A 153 -8.41 2.59 -12.17
CA ILE A 153 -8.40 1.24 -11.56
C ILE A 153 -8.02 1.31 -10.09
N ASP A 154 -7.25 2.35 -9.69
CA ASP A 154 -6.68 2.46 -8.37
C ASP A 154 -6.62 3.93 -7.91
N ARG A 155 -6.34 4.15 -6.64
CA ARG A 155 -6.08 5.47 -6.07
C ARG A 155 -4.65 5.51 -5.56
N TRP A 156 -3.89 6.48 -6.01
CA TRP A 156 -2.51 6.67 -5.58
C TRP A 156 -2.40 7.87 -4.65
N VAL A 157 -1.77 7.67 -3.51
CA VAL A 157 -1.40 8.74 -2.59
C VAL A 157 0.12 8.73 -2.47
N ILE A 158 0.75 9.84 -2.81
CA ILE A 158 2.20 10.01 -2.81
C ILE A 158 2.53 11.08 -1.79
N CYS A 159 3.31 10.73 -0.78
CA CYS A 159 3.64 11.62 0.32
C CYS A 159 5.13 11.99 0.33
N PHE A 160 5.40 13.20 0.74
CA PHE A 160 6.74 13.79 0.87
C PHE A 160 6.94 14.30 2.27
N GLU A 161 8.17 14.26 2.77
CA GLU A 161 8.51 14.75 4.09
C GLU A 161 9.68 15.73 4.12
N GLY A 162 9.71 16.49 5.18
CA GLY A 162 10.78 17.43 5.52
C GLY A 162 10.93 18.61 4.56
N SER A 163 11.86 19.49 4.89
CA SER A 163 12.18 20.69 4.08
C SER A 163 12.72 20.35 2.68
N GLN A 164 13.28 19.16 2.51
CA GLN A 164 13.79 18.68 1.22
C GLN A 164 12.67 18.12 0.31
N GLN A 165 11.48 17.90 0.84
CA GLN A 165 10.35 17.27 0.13
C GLN A 165 10.78 15.95 -0.52
N LEU A 166 11.40 15.07 0.28
CA LEU A 166 11.77 13.73 -0.17
C LEU A 166 10.56 12.81 -0.14
N LEU A 167 10.52 11.85 -1.04
CA LEU A 167 9.46 10.84 -1.08
C LEU A 167 9.43 10.06 0.25
N SER A 168 8.34 10.12 1.00
CA SER A 168 8.21 9.39 2.28
C SER A 168 7.38 8.14 2.14
N SER A 169 6.34 8.17 1.32
CA SER A 169 5.54 6.98 1.04
C SER A 169 4.80 7.06 -0.28
N VAL A 170 4.51 5.89 -0.84
CA VAL A 170 3.59 5.69 -1.95
C VAL A 170 2.54 4.68 -1.51
N PHE A 171 1.30 5.05 -1.65
CA PHE A 171 0.17 4.23 -1.22
C PHE A 171 -0.83 4.05 -2.36
N THR A 172 -1.27 2.80 -2.56
CA THR A 172 -2.44 2.43 -3.34
C THR A 172 -3.32 1.48 -2.53
N LYS A 173 -4.49 1.09 -3.02
CA LYS A 173 -5.32 0.10 -2.33
C LYS A 173 -4.62 -1.26 -2.13
N ALA A 174 -3.71 -1.61 -3.04
CA ALA A 174 -3.02 -2.90 -3.05
C ALA A 174 -1.52 -2.80 -2.72
N TYR A 175 -0.99 -1.59 -2.54
CA TYR A 175 0.44 -1.37 -2.42
C TYR A 175 0.72 -0.22 -1.47
N PHE A 176 1.62 -0.45 -0.52
CA PHE A 176 2.12 0.57 0.39
C PHE A 176 3.64 0.42 0.50
N ALA A 177 4.38 1.46 0.18
CA ALA A 177 5.82 1.53 0.37
C ALA A 177 6.20 2.79 1.16
N GLU A 178 7.09 2.62 2.13
CA GLU A 178 7.72 3.71 2.90
C GLU A 178 9.20 3.78 2.57
N PHE A 179 9.72 4.99 2.43
CA PHE A 179 11.11 5.27 2.07
C PHE A 179 11.82 5.89 3.26
N LYS A 180 12.89 5.24 3.72
CA LYS A 180 13.61 5.57 4.97
C LYS A 180 15.12 5.61 4.78
N ASP A 181 15.85 6.08 5.79
CA ASP A 181 17.32 6.11 5.84
C ASP A 181 17.93 6.75 4.59
N TYR A 182 17.52 7.99 4.30
CA TYR A 182 18.02 8.74 3.17
C TYR A 182 19.49 9.12 3.34
N LYS A 183 20.34 8.74 2.38
CA LYS A 183 21.76 9.10 2.32
C LYS A 183 22.11 9.76 1.00
N LYS A 184 23.07 10.66 1.04
CA LYS A 184 23.56 11.30 -0.19
C LYS A 184 24.37 10.33 -1.03
N PHE A 185 24.11 10.36 -2.34
CA PHE A 185 24.87 9.67 -3.37
C PHE A 185 24.86 10.53 -4.64
N GLU A 186 26.03 11.03 -5.07
CA GLU A 186 26.20 11.80 -6.30
C GLU A 186 25.19 12.93 -6.49
N GLY A 187 24.98 13.71 -5.44
CA GLY A 187 24.06 14.84 -5.42
C GLY A 187 22.59 14.49 -5.19
N LYS A 188 22.22 13.21 -5.14
CA LYS A 188 20.88 12.72 -4.84
C LYS A 188 20.75 12.27 -3.38
N TRP A 189 19.52 12.33 -2.86
CA TRP A 189 19.12 11.70 -1.61
C TRP A 189 18.50 10.35 -1.92
N VAL A 190 19.16 9.26 -1.59
CA VAL A 190 18.73 7.90 -1.91
C VAL A 190 18.26 7.23 -0.63
N SER A 191 17.01 6.74 -0.64
CA SER A 191 16.50 5.89 0.43
C SER A 191 17.30 4.59 0.47
N ARG A 192 17.84 4.24 1.64
CA ARG A 192 18.61 2.99 1.85
C ARG A 192 17.73 1.87 2.35
N LYS A 193 16.54 2.21 2.84
CA LYS A 193 15.55 1.26 3.34
C LYS A 193 14.19 1.56 2.73
N ILE A 194 13.55 0.54 2.19
CA ILE A 194 12.22 0.64 1.62
C ILE A 194 11.38 -0.46 2.23
N ASP A 195 10.35 -0.07 2.98
CA ASP A 195 9.41 -0.96 3.62
C ASP A 195 8.16 -1.15 2.76
N ARG A 196 7.65 -2.37 2.66
CA ARG A 196 6.38 -2.69 2.03
C ARG A 196 5.54 -3.57 2.93
N GLN A 197 4.29 -3.17 3.17
CA GLN A 197 3.30 -4.02 3.82
C GLN A 197 2.67 -4.94 2.77
N LEU A 198 2.75 -6.25 2.95
CA LEU A 198 2.11 -7.25 2.09
C LEU A 198 0.66 -7.49 2.51
N ASP A 199 0.46 -7.75 3.80
CA ASP A 199 -0.81 -7.97 4.47
C ASP A 199 -0.76 -7.37 5.88
N ARG A 200 -1.69 -7.71 6.76
CA ARG A 200 -1.72 -7.17 8.13
C ARG A 200 -0.52 -7.58 9.00
N VAL A 201 0.16 -8.66 8.66
CA VAL A 201 1.24 -9.26 9.47
C VAL A 201 2.58 -9.17 8.76
N SER A 202 2.60 -9.48 7.47
CA SER A 202 3.83 -9.64 6.69
C SER A 202 4.32 -8.32 6.14
N LYS A 203 5.55 -7.98 6.47
CA LYS A 203 6.23 -6.78 5.98
C LYS A 203 7.57 -7.16 5.36
N LEU A 204 7.84 -6.61 4.19
CA LEU A 204 9.12 -6.72 3.50
C LEU A 204 9.93 -5.43 3.66
N GLU A 205 11.23 -5.57 3.79
CA GLU A 205 12.19 -4.46 3.79
C GLU A 205 13.23 -4.70 2.70
N THR A 206 13.40 -3.76 1.78
CA THR A 206 14.58 -3.69 0.92
C THR A 206 15.65 -2.88 1.62
N GLN A 207 16.83 -3.47 1.80
CA GLN A 207 18.02 -2.80 2.30
C GLN A 207 19.04 -2.68 1.16
N ILE A 208 19.41 -1.45 0.78
CA ILE A 208 20.51 -1.22 -0.17
C ILE A 208 21.82 -1.39 0.56
N ASN A 209 22.53 -2.49 0.28
CA ASN A 209 23.79 -2.87 0.92
C ASN A 209 24.98 -2.17 0.27
N THR A 210 25.00 -2.12 -1.08
CA THR A 210 26.02 -1.47 -1.89
C THR A 210 25.38 -0.45 -2.82
N LEU A 211 25.96 0.70 -2.93
CA LEU A 211 25.64 1.69 -3.96
C LEU A 211 26.90 2.50 -4.24
N GLU A 212 27.47 2.28 -5.41
CA GLU A 212 28.74 2.87 -5.82
C GLU A 212 28.69 3.36 -7.27
N LEU A 213 29.58 4.29 -7.61
CA LEU A 213 29.73 4.76 -8.98
C LEU A 213 30.22 3.63 -9.89
N LEU A 214 29.75 3.63 -11.13
CA LEU A 214 30.21 2.78 -12.21
C LEU A 214 30.86 3.65 -13.32
N PRO A 215 32.07 4.19 -13.08
CA PRO A 215 32.63 5.22 -13.97
C PRO A 215 33.04 4.71 -15.34
N SER A 216 33.34 3.42 -15.44
CA SER A 216 33.75 2.76 -16.69
C SER A 216 33.08 1.40 -16.79
N PRO A 217 31.78 1.38 -17.17
CA PRO A 217 31.06 0.12 -17.29
C PRO A 217 31.67 -0.74 -18.41
N ASP A 218 31.87 -2.02 -18.12
CA ASP A 218 32.27 -2.99 -19.14
C ASP A 218 31.14 -3.16 -20.16
N GLU A 219 31.37 -2.77 -21.38
CA GLU A 219 30.40 -2.88 -22.49
C GLU A 219 29.94 -4.32 -22.73
N ALA A 220 30.76 -5.30 -22.45
CA ALA A 220 30.39 -6.70 -22.57
C ALA A 220 29.28 -7.14 -21.64
N MET A 221 29.12 -6.45 -20.51
CA MET A 221 28.03 -6.72 -19.55
C MET A 221 26.62 -6.41 -20.13
N PHE A 222 26.54 -5.51 -21.10
CA PHE A 222 25.30 -5.05 -21.74
C PHE A 222 25.13 -5.61 -23.15
N ALA A 223 26.03 -6.48 -23.58
CA ALA A 223 25.96 -7.07 -24.91
C ALA A 223 24.75 -8.00 -25.04
N ILE A 224 23.90 -7.73 -26.01
CA ILE A 224 22.74 -8.56 -26.36
C ILE A 224 23.01 -9.21 -27.69
N ARG A 225 23.36 -10.52 -27.68
CA ARG A 225 23.55 -11.26 -28.91
C ARG A 225 22.23 -11.58 -29.63
N GLN A 226 21.22 -11.92 -28.83
CA GLN A 226 19.90 -12.26 -29.33
C GLN A 226 18.85 -11.63 -28.39
N PRO A 227 18.06 -10.66 -28.88
CA PRO A 227 16.95 -10.10 -28.13
C PRO A 227 15.90 -11.16 -27.80
N THR A 228 15.34 -11.10 -26.60
CA THR A 228 14.23 -11.96 -26.19
C THR A 228 12.94 -11.50 -26.86
N PRO A 229 12.24 -12.36 -27.63
CA PRO A 229 10.94 -12.01 -28.22
C PRO A 229 9.95 -11.53 -27.17
N LEU A 230 9.14 -10.54 -27.49
CA LEU A 230 8.19 -9.94 -26.57
C LEU A 230 7.26 -10.99 -25.91
N ALA A 231 6.84 -12.00 -26.67
CA ALA A 231 6.00 -13.10 -26.16
C ALA A 231 6.69 -13.98 -25.09
N GLN A 232 8.01 -13.93 -25.00
CA GLN A 232 8.78 -14.66 -23.99
C GLN A 232 9.15 -13.80 -22.78
N GLN A 233 9.08 -12.47 -22.89
CA GLN A 233 9.28 -11.56 -21.77
C GLN A 233 8.09 -11.64 -20.81
N ILE A 234 8.35 -11.52 -19.50
CA ILE A 234 7.27 -11.46 -18.51
C ILE A 234 6.72 -10.02 -18.47
N THR A 235 5.64 -9.82 -19.19
CA THR A 235 4.88 -8.56 -19.15
C THR A 235 3.76 -8.66 -18.14
N ARG A 236 3.59 -7.64 -17.29
CA ARG A 236 2.56 -7.56 -16.27
C ARG A 236 1.58 -6.45 -16.58
N VAL A 237 0.31 -6.71 -16.34
CA VAL A 237 -0.78 -5.77 -16.60
C VAL A 237 -1.70 -5.72 -15.39
N ARG A 238 -1.95 -4.52 -14.88
CA ARG A 238 -2.97 -4.31 -13.85
C ARG A 238 -4.35 -4.19 -14.52
N VAL A 239 -5.29 -5.01 -14.09
CA VAL A 239 -6.63 -5.08 -14.65
C VAL A 239 -7.70 -4.83 -13.57
N SER A 240 -8.93 -4.51 -13.99
CA SER A 240 -10.05 -4.36 -13.06
C SER A 240 -10.58 -5.70 -12.57
N ASP A 241 -11.27 -5.71 -11.41
CA ASP A 241 -12.01 -6.84 -10.87
C ASP A 241 -12.96 -7.46 -11.93
N ASP A 242 -13.73 -6.64 -12.62
CA ASP A 242 -14.63 -7.09 -13.70
C ASP A 242 -13.89 -7.86 -14.81
N MET A 243 -12.68 -7.47 -15.13
CA MET A 243 -11.89 -8.19 -16.15
C MET A 243 -11.46 -9.56 -15.64
N VAL A 244 -11.02 -9.67 -14.40
CA VAL A 244 -10.68 -10.97 -13.80
C VAL A 244 -11.88 -11.89 -13.79
N ARG A 245 -13.05 -11.41 -13.37
CA ARG A 245 -14.30 -12.21 -13.37
C ARG A 245 -14.69 -12.68 -14.76
N LYS A 246 -14.50 -11.88 -15.79
CA LYS A 246 -14.72 -12.26 -17.20
C LYS A 246 -13.74 -13.31 -17.71
N LEU A 247 -12.53 -13.35 -17.15
CA LEU A 247 -11.52 -14.34 -17.48
C LEU A 247 -11.68 -15.64 -16.68
N ALA A 248 -12.43 -15.65 -15.60
CA ALA A 248 -12.62 -16.82 -14.76
C ALA A 248 -13.26 -17.97 -15.57
N LEU A 249 -12.60 -19.14 -15.58
CA LEU A 249 -13.11 -20.38 -16.18
C LEU A 249 -13.85 -21.20 -15.14
N ASP A 250 -13.22 -21.39 -13.99
CA ASP A 250 -13.73 -22.13 -12.85
C ASP A 250 -13.65 -21.21 -11.63
N SER A 251 -14.72 -20.46 -11.39
CA SER A 251 -14.86 -19.65 -10.18
C SER A 251 -15.66 -20.48 -9.16
N THR A 252 -14.93 -21.12 -8.25
CA THR A 252 -15.57 -21.77 -7.11
C THR A 252 -16.24 -20.70 -6.24
N GLU A 253 -17.49 -20.95 -5.84
CA GLU A 253 -18.21 -20.11 -4.89
C GLU A 253 -17.47 -20.09 -3.55
N ILE A 254 -17.38 -18.90 -2.94
CA ILE A 254 -16.73 -18.76 -1.65
C ILE A 254 -17.69 -19.25 -0.56
N SER A 255 -17.28 -20.31 0.14
CA SER A 255 -18.01 -20.77 1.32
C SER A 255 -17.54 -19.98 2.54
N TRP A 256 -18.37 -19.05 3.00
CA TRP A 256 -18.09 -18.27 4.19
C TRP A 256 -18.30 -19.09 5.46
N PRO A 257 -17.31 -19.19 6.36
CA PRO A 257 -17.45 -19.94 7.60
C PRO A 257 -18.41 -19.22 8.56
N LYS A 258 -19.06 -19.98 9.43
CA LYS A 258 -19.68 -19.43 10.63
C LYS A 258 -18.58 -18.89 11.55
N VAL A 259 -18.85 -17.79 12.25
CA VAL A 259 -17.86 -17.10 13.06
C VAL A 259 -18.30 -17.01 14.51
N GLY A 260 -17.35 -17.09 15.45
CA GLY A 260 -17.64 -16.90 16.86
C GLY A 260 -17.99 -15.45 17.20
N GLN A 261 -17.51 -14.47 16.40
CA GLN A 261 -17.67 -13.03 16.66
C GLN A 261 -17.38 -12.18 15.42
N GLY A 262 -17.57 -10.86 15.56
CA GLY A 262 -17.24 -9.87 14.54
C GLY A 262 -18.44 -9.52 13.64
N ILE A 263 -18.15 -8.85 12.54
CA ILE A 263 -19.16 -8.39 11.57
C ILE A 263 -19.67 -9.60 10.78
N LEU A 264 -21.01 -9.75 10.74
CA LEU A 264 -21.66 -10.89 10.04
C LEU A 264 -21.97 -10.62 8.58
N LYS A 265 -21.96 -9.36 8.16
CA LYS A 265 -22.20 -8.94 6.77
C LYS A 265 -21.30 -7.78 6.43
N GLY A 266 -20.46 -7.95 5.44
CA GLY A 266 -19.47 -6.93 5.08
C GLY A 266 -18.78 -7.22 3.75
N GLY A 267 -17.61 -6.62 3.57
CA GLY A 267 -16.78 -6.74 2.40
C GLY A 267 -15.35 -7.21 2.73
N CYS A 268 -14.73 -7.83 1.74
CA CYS A 268 -13.30 -8.15 1.72
C CYS A 268 -12.67 -7.61 0.44
N GLY A 269 -11.50 -6.99 0.57
CA GLY A 269 -10.61 -6.70 -0.53
C GLY A 269 -9.47 -7.72 -0.56
N ILE A 270 -9.13 -8.22 -1.74
CA ILE A 270 -8.01 -9.13 -1.92
C ILE A 270 -7.25 -8.79 -3.20
N PHE A 271 -5.94 -8.63 -3.08
CA PHE A 271 -5.06 -8.52 -4.23
C PHE A 271 -4.75 -9.91 -4.74
N ILE A 272 -4.80 -10.09 -6.06
CA ILE A 272 -4.41 -11.32 -6.74
C ILE A 272 -3.38 -11.04 -7.82
N SER A 273 -2.50 -12.02 -8.07
CA SER A 273 -1.65 -12.08 -9.25
C SER A 273 -1.77 -13.44 -9.92
N ALA A 274 -2.03 -13.44 -11.24
CA ALA A 274 -2.14 -14.65 -12.04
C ALA A 274 -1.08 -14.69 -13.13
N ASP A 275 -0.52 -15.87 -13.36
CA ASP A 275 0.49 -16.10 -14.38
C ASP A 275 -0.08 -16.06 -15.81
N ARG A 276 0.79 -16.16 -16.80
CA ARG A 276 0.45 -16.15 -18.23
C ARG A 276 -0.42 -17.33 -18.68
N THR A 277 -0.52 -18.37 -17.87
CA THR A 277 -1.37 -19.55 -18.15
C THR A 277 -2.72 -19.47 -17.44
N GLY A 278 -2.96 -18.41 -16.63
CA GLY A 278 -4.21 -18.17 -15.94
C GLY A 278 -4.31 -18.80 -14.55
N HIS A 279 -3.21 -19.28 -13.97
CA HIS A 279 -3.19 -19.74 -12.59
C HIS A 279 -2.98 -18.57 -11.64
N ILE A 280 -3.81 -18.45 -10.61
CA ILE A 280 -3.55 -17.50 -9.54
C ILE A 280 -2.36 -18.03 -8.72
N ARG A 281 -1.31 -17.21 -8.63
CA ARG A 281 -0.04 -17.54 -7.98
C ARG A 281 0.10 -16.86 -6.62
N GLU A 282 -0.56 -15.73 -6.43
CA GLU A 282 -0.53 -14.96 -5.21
C GLU A 282 -1.91 -14.38 -4.93
N ALA A 283 -2.30 -14.37 -3.65
CA ALA A 283 -3.48 -13.71 -3.14
C ALA A 283 -3.15 -13.10 -1.75
N TYR A 284 -3.33 -11.79 -1.58
CA TYR A 284 -3.04 -11.09 -0.33
C TYR A 284 -4.26 -10.30 0.12
N SER A 285 -4.64 -10.42 1.39
CA SER A 285 -5.74 -9.62 1.94
C SER A 285 -5.37 -8.13 1.93
N ALA A 286 -6.21 -7.33 1.28
CA ALA A 286 -6.17 -5.87 1.37
C ALA A 286 -7.05 -5.34 2.51
N GLY A 287 -7.73 -6.25 3.22
CA GLY A 287 -8.58 -6.03 4.38
C GLY A 287 -9.95 -6.66 4.21
N CYS A 288 -10.44 -7.24 5.30
CA CYS A 288 -11.80 -7.73 5.45
C CYS A 288 -12.45 -7.04 6.66
N ASP A 289 -13.76 -6.77 6.56
CA ASP A 289 -14.54 -6.28 7.70
C ASP A 289 -14.59 -7.31 8.84
N ASN A 290 -14.40 -8.60 8.52
CA ASN A 290 -14.17 -9.66 9.50
C ASN A 290 -12.95 -10.48 9.07
N ALA A 291 -11.92 -10.51 9.90
CA ALA A 291 -10.65 -11.19 9.61
C ALA A 291 -10.81 -12.71 9.39
N ALA A 292 -11.81 -13.34 9.98
CA ALA A 292 -12.09 -14.76 9.78
C ALA A 292 -12.47 -15.11 8.32
N MET A 293 -12.80 -14.10 7.50
CA MET A 293 -13.12 -14.28 6.08
C MET A 293 -11.87 -14.31 5.19
N GLU A 294 -10.72 -13.88 5.67
CA GLU A 294 -9.50 -13.73 4.85
C GLU A 294 -8.98 -15.08 4.34
N ALA A 295 -8.80 -16.06 5.22
CA ALA A 295 -8.26 -17.36 4.85
C ALA A 295 -9.20 -18.15 3.88
N PRO A 296 -10.53 -18.27 4.12
CA PRO A 296 -11.43 -18.91 3.18
C PRO A 296 -11.44 -18.26 1.80
N LEU A 297 -11.36 -16.92 1.75
CA LEU A 297 -11.28 -16.18 0.50
C LEU A 297 -9.97 -16.47 -0.24
N HIS A 298 -8.84 -16.40 0.45
CA HIS A 298 -7.52 -16.74 -0.09
C HIS A 298 -7.52 -18.15 -0.68
N ASP A 299 -7.93 -19.16 0.11
CA ASP A 299 -7.89 -20.58 -0.29
C ASP A 299 -8.80 -20.90 -1.47
N THR A 300 -9.92 -20.17 -1.57
CA THR A 300 -10.83 -20.31 -2.71
C THR A 300 -10.21 -19.70 -3.97
N LEU A 301 -9.65 -18.49 -3.86
CA LEU A 301 -9.06 -17.80 -5.03
C LEU A 301 -7.83 -18.52 -5.56
N MET A 302 -7.00 -19.11 -4.71
CA MET A 302 -5.85 -19.90 -5.15
C MET A 302 -6.25 -21.12 -6.02
N LYS A 303 -7.49 -21.56 -5.96
CA LYS A 303 -8.03 -22.64 -6.80
C LYS A 303 -8.64 -22.16 -8.11
N TRP A 304 -8.93 -20.87 -8.24
CA TRP A 304 -9.51 -20.33 -9.47
C TRP A 304 -8.58 -20.53 -10.67
N ARG A 305 -9.22 -20.73 -11.84
CA ARG A 305 -8.53 -20.78 -13.13
C ARG A 305 -9.09 -19.71 -14.04
N LEU A 306 -8.21 -18.98 -14.66
CA LEU A 306 -8.53 -17.94 -15.62
C LEU A 306 -8.20 -18.42 -17.03
N LYS A 307 -8.89 -17.90 -18.03
CA LYS A 307 -8.39 -17.96 -19.41
C LYS A 307 -7.01 -17.31 -19.44
N PRO A 308 -6.02 -17.90 -20.16
CA PRO A 308 -4.72 -17.26 -20.31
C PRO A 308 -4.88 -15.79 -20.72
N PRO A 309 -4.45 -14.82 -19.86
CA PRO A 309 -4.64 -13.42 -20.18
C PRO A 309 -3.68 -13.00 -21.29
N THR A 310 -4.19 -12.18 -22.21
CA THR A 310 -3.38 -11.69 -23.33
C THR A 310 -3.56 -10.18 -23.51
N LEU A 311 -2.51 -9.51 -23.95
CA LEU A 311 -2.51 -8.12 -24.41
C LEU A 311 -2.03 -8.08 -25.85
N GLY A 312 -2.91 -7.69 -26.80
CA GLY A 312 -2.57 -7.75 -28.22
C GLY A 312 -2.19 -9.14 -28.73
N GLY A 313 -2.75 -10.21 -28.15
CA GLY A 313 -2.44 -11.60 -28.49
C GLY A 313 -1.18 -12.18 -27.80
N ILE A 314 -0.45 -11.36 -27.02
CA ILE A 314 0.73 -11.77 -26.27
C ILE A 314 0.32 -12.18 -24.87
N PRO A 315 0.72 -13.38 -24.36
CA PRO A 315 0.43 -13.79 -22.99
C PRO A 315 1.06 -12.84 -21.97
N VAL A 316 0.26 -12.42 -20.99
CA VAL A 316 0.69 -11.50 -19.93
C VAL A 316 0.34 -12.05 -18.55
N GLN A 317 1.12 -11.67 -17.55
CA GLN A 317 0.76 -11.80 -16.14
C GLN A 317 -0.20 -10.67 -15.78
N ILE A 318 -1.26 -10.97 -15.02
CA ILE A 318 -2.21 -9.95 -14.58
C ILE A 318 -2.24 -9.80 -13.07
N GLU A 319 -2.54 -8.59 -12.63
CA GLU A 319 -2.71 -8.22 -11.23
C GLU A 319 -4.02 -7.46 -11.06
N SER A 320 -4.75 -7.74 -9.98
CA SER A 320 -6.01 -7.05 -9.68
C SER A 320 -6.25 -6.95 -8.18
N LEU A 321 -6.94 -5.90 -7.78
CA LEU A 321 -7.60 -5.82 -6.48
C LEU A 321 -9.07 -6.18 -6.69
N MET A 322 -9.52 -7.26 -6.08
CA MET A 322 -10.88 -7.77 -6.16
C MET A 322 -11.67 -7.46 -4.89
N GLY A 323 -12.96 -7.17 -5.04
CA GLY A 323 -13.89 -6.96 -3.94
C GLY A 323 -14.88 -8.12 -3.83
N PHE A 324 -15.11 -8.58 -2.61
CA PHE A 324 -16.08 -9.63 -2.30
C PHE A 324 -16.99 -9.19 -1.16
N SER A 325 -18.28 -9.49 -1.26
CA SER A 325 -19.21 -9.34 -0.15
C SER A 325 -19.35 -10.68 0.56
N PHE A 326 -19.46 -10.65 1.88
CA PHE A 326 -19.78 -11.84 2.66
C PHE A 326 -21.03 -11.63 3.49
N GLN A 327 -21.70 -12.74 3.78
CA GLN A 327 -22.72 -12.84 4.80
C GLN A 327 -22.55 -14.20 5.51
N THR A 328 -22.49 -14.17 6.84
CA THR A 328 -22.25 -15.34 7.66
C THR A 328 -23.15 -15.32 8.89
N GLU A 329 -23.08 -16.35 9.71
CA GLU A 329 -23.86 -16.53 10.93
C GLU A 329 -22.90 -16.74 12.12
N ILE A 330 -23.40 -16.47 13.32
CA ILE A 330 -22.68 -16.86 14.53
C ILE A 330 -22.76 -18.38 14.66
N ASP A 331 -21.62 -19.03 14.80
CA ASP A 331 -21.54 -20.42 15.14
C ASP A 331 -22.14 -20.61 16.53
N GLY A 332 -23.13 -21.46 16.73
CA GLY A 332 -24.02 -21.63 17.91
C GLY A 332 -23.37 -21.71 19.30
N ALA A 333 -22.10 -21.37 19.41
CA ALA A 333 -21.42 -21.02 20.65
C ALA A 333 -21.99 -19.71 21.19
N GLN A 334 -22.22 -19.64 22.48
CA GLN A 334 -22.68 -18.46 23.22
C GLN A 334 -22.00 -17.18 22.66
N ALA A 335 -22.80 -16.17 22.38
CA ALA A 335 -22.29 -14.84 22.00
C ALA A 335 -21.15 -14.46 22.97
N PRO A 336 -20.02 -13.96 22.45
CA PRO A 336 -18.92 -13.56 23.33
C PRO A 336 -19.42 -12.64 24.42
N PRO A 337 -18.97 -12.82 25.68
CA PRO A 337 -19.42 -11.98 26.78
C PRO A 337 -19.12 -10.50 26.47
N LEU A 338 -20.08 -9.62 26.77
CA LEU A 338 -19.90 -8.20 26.67
C LEU A 338 -19.40 -7.67 28.02
N LEU A 339 -18.17 -7.21 28.04
CA LEU A 339 -17.56 -6.58 29.20
C LEU A 339 -17.83 -5.09 29.21
N ASN A 340 -18.00 -4.51 30.38
CA ASN A 340 -18.03 -3.06 30.51
C ASN A 340 -16.60 -2.47 30.47
N ASP A 341 -16.50 -1.13 30.35
CA ASP A 341 -15.24 -0.40 30.25
C ASP A 341 -14.24 -0.80 31.36
N ARG A 342 -14.71 -0.84 32.62
CA ARG A 342 -13.88 -1.16 33.77
C ARG A 342 -13.31 -2.60 33.72
N GLU A 343 -14.11 -3.54 33.28
CA GLU A 343 -13.69 -4.96 33.15
C GLU A 343 -12.68 -5.12 32.03
N ALA A 344 -12.94 -4.53 30.87
CA ALA A 344 -12.05 -4.58 29.73
C ALA A 344 -10.70 -3.90 30.00
N ARG A 345 -10.71 -2.72 30.64
CA ARG A 345 -9.46 -2.02 31.02
C ARG A 345 -8.60 -2.80 32.02
N LYS A 346 -9.17 -3.67 32.85
CA LYS A 346 -8.39 -4.58 33.72
C LYS A 346 -7.62 -5.64 32.93
N LEU A 347 -8.13 -6.04 31.78
CA LEU A 347 -7.47 -6.98 30.88
C LEU A 347 -6.46 -6.28 29.96
N ALA A 348 -6.63 -4.98 29.72
CA ALA A 348 -5.76 -4.21 28.86
C ALA A 348 -4.44 -3.83 29.54
N GLY A 349 -3.34 -3.98 28.82
CA GLY A 349 -2.03 -3.40 29.12
C GLY A 349 -1.67 -2.33 28.11
N ASN A 350 -0.67 -1.51 28.42
CA ASN A 350 -0.22 -0.41 27.55
C ASN A 350 -1.36 0.50 27.07
N ILE A 351 -2.20 0.93 28.01
CA ILE A 351 -3.36 1.77 27.70
C ILE A 351 -2.88 3.14 27.22
N HIS A 352 -3.25 3.49 26.00
CA HIS A 352 -3.03 4.80 25.39
C HIS A 352 -4.38 5.43 25.12
N GLU A 353 -4.64 6.61 25.68
CA GLU A 353 -5.89 7.33 25.39
C GLU A 353 -5.86 7.93 23.97
N PRO A 354 -6.99 7.92 23.25
CA PRO A 354 -7.07 8.49 21.91
C PRO A 354 -6.78 10.00 21.92
N ARG A 355 -6.04 10.45 20.93
CA ARG A 355 -5.82 11.88 20.67
C ARG A 355 -6.83 12.35 19.64
N PHE A 356 -7.92 12.93 20.11
CA PHE A 356 -8.95 13.46 19.24
C PHE A 356 -8.48 14.73 18.53
N PRO A 357 -8.85 14.95 17.24
CA PRO A 357 -8.59 16.20 16.55
C PRO A 357 -9.33 17.37 17.25
N PRO A 358 -8.74 18.58 17.31
CA PRO A 358 -9.28 19.70 18.09
C PRO A 358 -10.66 20.19 17.66
N ASP A 359 -11.07 19.95 16.42
CA ASP A 359 -12.34 20.42 15.84
C ASP A 359 -13.38 19.30 15.71
N THR A 360 -13.25 18.22 16.46
CA THR A 360 -14.09 17.02 16.22
C THR A 360 -15.46 17.13 16.87
N ASP A 361 -15.53 17.61 18.12
CA ASP A 361 -16.77 17.77 18.91
C ASP A 361 -16.54 18.67 20.13
N MET A 362 -17.61 18.94 20.90
CA MET A 362 -17.51 19.76 22.11
C MET A 362 -16.71 19.03 23.20
N PRO A 363 -15.87 19.75 23.97
CA PRO A 363 -15.20 19.21 25.14
C PRO A 363 -16.18 18.54 26.12
N GLY A 364 -15.81 17.39 26.67
CA GLY A 364 -16.65 16.61 27.59
C GLY A 364 -17.58 15.59 26.91
N THR A 365 -17.58 15.48 25.59
CA THR A 365 -18.33 14.44 24.88
C THR A 365 -17.79 13.06 25.22
N GLU A 366 -18.69 12.11 25.52
CA GLU A 366 -18.39 10.71 25.70
C GLU A 366 -18.56 9.94 24.40
N TYR A 367 -17.58 9.10 24.07
CA TYR A 367 -17.64 8.18 22.96
C TYR A 367 -17.61 6.74 23.46
N VAL A 368 -18.57 5.93 23.04
CA VAL A 368 -18.60 4.50 23.34
C VAL A 368 -18.18 3.72 22.12
N ALA A 369 -17.05 3.02 22.21
CA ALA A 369 -16.57 2.13 21.16
C ALA A 369 -16.76 0.67 21.59
N ARG A 370 -17.62 -0.08 20.87
CA ARG A 370 -17.74 -1.52 21.05
C ARG A 370 -16.64 -2.22 20.27
N ILE A 371 -15.75 -2.88 20.97
CA ILE A 371 -14.61 -3.60 20.41
C ILE A 371 -14.81 -5.12 20.48
N SER A 372 -14.17 -5.84 19.57
CA SER A 372 -14.02 -7.31 19.59
C SER A 372 -12.58 -7.71 19.81
N ILE A 373 -12.37 -8.67 20.69
CA ILE A 373 -11.07 -9.23 21.07
C ILE A 373 -11.14 -10.75 20.90
N ASP A 374 -10.11 -11.36 20.29
CA ASP A 374 -10.03 -12.81 20.13
C ASP A 374 -9.61 -13.53 21.46
N ASP A 375 -9.54 -14.84 21.41
CA ASP A 375 -9.15 -15.69 22.55
C ASP A 375 -7.67 -15.54 22.93
N ASP A 376 -6.81 -15.06 22.02
CA ASP A 376 -5.41 -14.70 22.29
C ASP A 376 -5.25 -13.28 22.89
N GLY A 377 -6.32 -12.49 22.96
CA GLY A 377 -6.30 -11.10 23.41
C GLY A 377 -5.96 -10.09 22.33
N ARG A 378 -6.07 -10.46 21.05
CA ARG A 378 -5.83 -9.54 19.91
C ARG A 378 -7.07 -8.73 19.60
N PHE A 379 -6.88 -7.45 19.35
CA PHE A 379 -7.94 -6.56 18.87
C PHE A 379 -8.33 -6.91 17.44
N LEU A 380 -9.62 -7.14 17.21
CA LEU A 380 -10.17 -7.50 15.88
C LEU A 380 -10.83 -6.31 15.18
N GLY A 381 -11.35 -5.34 15.91
CA GLY A 381 -11.98 -4.16 15.33
C GLY A 381 -13.04 -3.52 16.22
N ILE A 382 -13.60 -2.39 15.73
CA ILE A 382 -14.69 -1.64 16.37
C ILE A 382 -15.99 -1.97 15.63
N GLU A 383 -17.02 -2.41 16.37
CA GLU A 383 -18.29 -2.88 15.77
C GLU A 383 -19.31 -1.76 15.50
N ASN A 384 -19.36 -0.73 16.34
CA ASN A 384 -20.39 0.34 16.29
C ASN A 384 -19.90 1.58 15.53
N THR A 385 -19.28 1.39 14.39
CA THR A 385 -18.61 2.46 13.61
C THR A 385 -19.55 3.56 13.13
N HIS A 386 -20.86 3.29 12.97
CA HIS A 386 -21.85 4.27 12.47
C HIS A 386 -22.22 5.36 13.47
N ASN A 387 -21.87 5.17 14.73
CA ASN A 387 -22.14 6.16 15.79
C ASN A 387 -20.93 7.05 16.07
N LEU A 388 -19.84 6.85 15.34
CA LEU A 388 -18.59 7.58 15.50
C LEU A 388 -18.26 8.32 14.19
N SER A 389 -17.90 9.59 14.30
CA SER A 389 -17.39 10.30 13.13
C SER A 389 -16.04 9.71 12.68
N ALA A 390 -15.71 9.81 11.39
CA ALA A 390 -14.48 9.22 10.85
C ALA A 390 -13.19 9.68 11.60
N PRO A 391 -13.05 10.95 12.00
CA PRO A 391 -11.91 11.40 12.81
C PRO A 391 -11.86 10.76 14.21
N VAL A 392 -13.01 10.62 14.87
CA VAL A 392 -13.13 9.99 16.20
C VAL A 392 -12.81 8.50 16.10
N LEU A 393 -13.42 7.81 15.14
CA LEU A 393 -13.15 6.40 14.88
C LEU A 393 -11.66 6.14 14.64
N GLY A 394 -11.02 6.95 13.79
CA GLY A 394 -9.59 6.81 13.50
C GLY A 394 -8.69 7.09 14.71
N ALA A 395 -9.07 8.01 15.60
CA ALA A 395 -8.34 8.28 16.83
C ALA A 395 -8.45 7.12 17.83
N ILE A 396 -9.65 6.58 18.00
CA ILE A 396 -9.92 5.43 18.89
C ILE A 396 -9.23 4.17 18.37
N ASP A 397 -9.39 3.85 17.10
CA ASP A 397 -8.76 2.68 16.45
C ASP A 397 -7.24 2.71 16.61
N LYS A 398 -6.61 3.84 16.30
CA LYS A 398 -5.16 4.03 16.47
C LYS A 398 -4.69 3.87 17.91
N ALA A 399 -5.50 4.27 18.89
CA ALA A 399 -5.16 4.12 20.30
C ALA A 399 -5.27 2.65 20.72
N ILE A 400 -6.39 1.97 20.39
CA ILE A 400 -6.65 0.59 20.79
C ILE A 400 -5.68 -0.40 20.13
N MET A 401 -5.26 -0.15 18.90
CA MET A 401 -4.22 -0.96 18.24
C MET A 401 -2.90 -1.05 19.01
N GLN A 402 -2.63 -0.11 19.93
CA GLN A 402 -1.44 -0.12 20.78
C GLN A 402 -1.66 -0.86 22.10
N TRP A 403 -2.92 -1.16 22.45
CA TRP A 403 -3.25 -1.88 23.67
C TRP A 403 -2.94 -3.38 23.52
N LYS A 404 -2.58 -4.01 24.62
CA LYS A 404 -2.38 -5.46 24.68
C LYS A 404 -3.35 -6.03 25.69
N PHE A 405 -4.34 -6.78 25.23
CA PHE A 405 -5.27 -7.44 26.14
C PHE A 405 -4.71 -8.78 26.59
N LYS A 406 -4.94 -9.11 27.84
CA LYS A 406 -4.77 -10.48 28.35
C LYS A 406 -5.95 -11.30 27.85
N PRO A 407 -5.77 -12.61 27.56
CA PRO A 407 -6.88 -13.50 27.27
C PRO A 407 -7.96 -13.44 28.36
N TYR A 408 -9.21 -13.34 27.95
CA TYR A 408 -10.34 -13.48 28.87
C TYR A 408 -10.54 -14.97 29.14
N VAL A 409 -10.39 -15.39 30.40
CA VAL A 409 -10.49 -16.80 30.79
C VAL A 409 -11.81 -17.05 31.49
N LYS A 410 -12.62 -17.97 30.97
CA LYS A 410 -13.84 -18.48 31.61
C LYS A 410 -13.76 -20.00 31.69
N ASP A 411 -14.04 -20.56 32.84
CA ASP A 411 -13.95 -22.01 33.10
C ASP A 411 -12.58 -22.62 32.72
N GLY A 412 -11.49 -21.85 32.96
CA GLY A 412 -10.11 -22.27 32.69
C GLY A 412 -9.72 -22.22 31.20
N LYS A 413 -10.58 -21.75 30.31
CA LYS A 413 -10.30 -21.68 28.87
C LYS A 413 -10.31 -20.22 28.38
N PRO A 414 -9.32 -19.82 27.57
CA PRO A 414 -9.37 -18.54 26.86
C PRO A 414 -10.61 -18.48 25.98
N GLN A 415 -11.27 -17.33 25.98
CA GLN A 415 -12.46 -17.09 25.16
C GLN A 415 -12.40 -15.67 24.57
N PRO A 416 -12.92 -15.49 23.37
CA PRO A 416 -13.11 -14.16 22.80
C PRO A 416 -14.11 -13.38 23.65
N PHE A 417 -14.00 -12.05 23.63
CA PHE A 417 -14.94 -11.16 24.30
C PHE A 417 -15.18 -9.88 23.50
N LYS A 418 -16.30 -9.22 23.81
CA LYS A 418 -16.60 -7.86 23.37
C LYS A 418 -16.49 -6.92 24.56
N ALA A 419 -16.22 -5.66 24.30
CA ALA A 419 -16.22 -4.65 25.34
C ALA A 419 -16.74 -3.31 24.85
N ASP A 420 -17.51 -2.64 25.67
CA ASP A 420 -17.88 -1.24 25.48
C ASP A 420 -16.87 -0.35 26.21
N LEU A 421 -15.94 0.23 25.46
CA LEU A 421 -14.95 1.17 25.98
C LEU A 421 -15.48 2.60 25.91
N VAL A 422 -15.35 3.32 27.00
CA VAL A 422 -15.78 4.72 27.13
C VAL A 422 -14.54 5.63 27.05
N PHE A 423 -14.57 6.57 26.12
CA PHE A 423 -13.54 7.59 25.94
C PHE A 423 -14.13 8.97 26.12
N HIS A 424 -13.43 9.81 26.85
CA HIS A 424 -13.86 11.19 27.09
C HIS A 424 -13.00 12.16 26.28
N MET A 425 -13.63 13.07 25.58
CA MET A 425 -12.89 14.17 24.99
C MET A 425 -12.42 15.12 26.11
N PRO A 426 -11.09 15.36 26.23
CA PRO A 426 -10.60 16.22 27.31
C PRO A 426 -11.16 17.64 27.15
N PHE A 427 -11.54 18.26 28.25
CA PHE A 427 -11.78 19.69 28.26
C PHE A 427 -10.48 20.35 27.84
N GLY A 428 -10.50 21.13 26.75
CA GLY A 428 -9.32 21.77 26.21
C GLY A 428 -8.54 22.45 27.32
N SER A 429 -7.25 22.13 27.43
CA SER A 429 -6.34 22.95 28.21
C SER A 429 -6.28 24.33 27.54
N PRO A 430 -6.36 25.44 28.32
CA PRO A 430 -6.33 26.78 27.79
C PRO A 430 -5.03 27.10 27.05
#